data_df034502e697aa7702494319d8c699be
#
_entry.id   df034502e697aa7702494319d8c699be
#
_cell.length_a   1.000
_cell.length_b   1.000
_cell.length_c   1.000
_cell.angle_alpha   90.00
_cell.angle_beta   90.00
_cell.angle_gamma   90.00
#
_symmetry.space_group_name_H-M   'P 1'
#
loop_
_entity.id
_entity.type
_entity.pdbx_description
1 polymer ?
#
loop_
_entity_poly.entity_id
_entity_poly.type
_entity_poly.pdbx_seq_one_letter_code
_entity_poly.pdbx_strand_id
1 'polypeptide(L)'
;DRPTSGDLSLAGKNTREMDDRELTNLRLSSIGYIFQKFNLIPLLSAYENVEYPYIMKHRKNDDTGRVRDLLAMMGIDENLSAHKPNELSGGQQQRVAIARALVNDPAILLCDEPTGNLDSQTSLQIMEILADLHRRGRTLVMVTHNPETATYADRIITIRDGQIA
;
A
#
# COMPACT_ATOMS: atom_id res chain seq x y z
N ASP A 1 -4.69 14.81 -8.00
CA ASP A 1 -4.26 16.17 -8.39
C ASP A 1 -3.14 16.09 -9.40
N ARG A 2 -3.02 17.11 -10.23
CA ARG A 2 -1.90 17.28 -11.16
C ARG A 2 -0.93 18.33 -10.60
N PRO A 3 0.39 18.21 -10.83
CA PRO A 3 1.32 19.24 -10.42
C PRO A 3 1.01 20.56 -11.12
N THR A 4 1.10 21.68 -10.40
CA THR A 4 0.88 23.02 -10.96
C THR A 4 1.95 23.36 -12.02
N SER A 5 3.17 22.88 -11.81
CA SER A 5 4.30 23.00 -12.73
C SER A 5 5.24 21.82 -12.60
N GLY A 6 6.15 21.65 -13.57
CA GLY A 6 7.09 20.53 -13.60
C GLY A 6 6.50 19.27 -14.24
N ASP A 7 7.30 18.22 -14.32
CA ASP A 7 6.96 16.94 -14.91
C ASP A 7 7.03 15.83 -13.85
N LEU A 8 6.03 14.95 -13.87
CA LEU A 8 5.99 13.75 -13.06
C LEU A 8 6.03 12.52 -13.97
N SER A 9 7.05 11.70 -13.80
CA SER A 9 7.15 10.41 -14.48
C SER A 9 7.04 9.26 -13.49
N LEU A 10 6.20 8.27 -13.81
CA LEU A 10 6.02 7.05 -13.02
C LEU A 10 6.21 5.84 -13.94
N ALA A 11 7.10 4.91 -13.54
CA ALA A 11 7.45 3.75 -14.33
C ALA A 11 7.82 4.10 -15.79
N GLY A 12 8.56 5.19 -15.98
CA GLY A 12 9.00 5.69 -17.29
C GLY A 12 7.93 6.41 -18.12
N LYS A 13 6.73 6.61 -17.58
CA LYS A 13 5.62 7.30 -18.27
C LYS A 13 5.42 8.69 -17.70
N ASN A 14 5.44 9.72 -18.56
CA ASN A 14 5.11 11.10 -18.18
C ASN A 14 3.59 11.20 -17.95
N THR A 15 3.20 11.69 -16.77
CA THR A 15 1.77 11.79 -16.38
C THR A 15 1.08 13.05 -16.89
N ARG A 16 1.83 14.03 -17.40
CA ARG A 16 1.31 15.35 -17.79
C ARG A 16 0.32 15.27 -18.96
N GLU A 17 0.59 14.38 -19.91
CA GLU A 17 -0.19 14.22 -21.15
C GLU A 17 -1.29 13.16 -21.02
N MET A 18 -1.37 12.45 -19.89
CA MET A 18 -2.34 11.40 -19.66
C MET A 18 -3.74 11.97 -19.41
N ASP A 19 -4.75 11.35 -20.00
CA ASP A 19 -6.13 11.55 -19.62
C ASP A 19 -6.48 10.91 -18.27
N ASP A 20 -7.68 11.17 -17.76
CA ASP A 20 -8.10 10.65 -16.43
C ASP A 20 -8.24 9.12 -16.41
N ARG A 21 -8.55 8.49 -17.53
CA ARG A 21 -8.64 7.04 -17.68
C ARG A 21 -7.25 6.41 -17.66
N GLU A 22 -6.31 7.00 -18.35
CA GLU A 22 -4.90 6.59 -18.36
C GLU A 22 -4.27 6.74 -16.97
N LEU A 23 -4.52 7.87 -16.28
CA LEU A 23 -4.08 8.09 -14.89
C LEU A 23 -4.70 7.08 -13.93
N THR A 24 -5.99 6.74 -14.10
CA THR A 24 -6.65 5.72 -13.28
C THR A 24 -6.02 4.34 -13.50
N ASN A 25 -5.77 3.96 -14.74
CA ASN A 25 -5.12 2.70 -15.09
C ASN A 25 -3.67 2.66 -14.56
N LEU A 26 -2.93 3.77 -14.66
CA LEU A 26 -1.57 3.87 -14.13
C LEU A 26 -1.55 3.70 -12.61
N ARG A 27 -2.45 4.37 -11.88
CA ARG A 27 -2.58 4.21 -10.43
C ARG A 27 -2.90 2.76 -10.06
N LEU A 28 -3.89 2.16 -10.72
CA LEU A 28 -4.34 0.80 -10.45
C LEU A 28 -3.26 -0.26 -10.73
N SER A 29 -2.40 -0.02 -11.72
CA SER A 29 -1.39 -0.99 -12.14
C SER A 29 -0.02 -0.78 -11.52
N SER A 30 0.33 0.46 -11.14
CA SER A 30 1.72 0.82 -10.82
C SER A 30 1.91 1.37 -9.41
N ILE A 31 0.83 1.69 -8.69
CA ILE A 31 0.92 2.26 -7.34
C ILE A 31 0.12 1.40 -6.36
N GLY A 32 0.77 0.98 -5.28
CA GLY A 32 0.11 0.44 -4.10
C GLY A 32 0.04 1.51 -3.01
N TYR A 33 -1.13 1.71 -2.40
CA TYR A 33 -1.32 2.68 -1.31
C TYR A 33 -1.50 1.97 0.02
N ILE A 34 -0.74 2.40 1.02
CA ILE A 34 -0.84 1.98 2.42
C ILE A 34 -1.08 3.23 3.26
N PHE A 35 -2.24 3.28 3.93
CA PHE A 35 -2.69 4.46 4.67
C PHE A 35 -2.65 4.22 6.18
N GLN A 36 -2.52 5.28 6.95
CA GLN A 36 -2.60 5.27 8.40
C GLN A 36 -3.92 4.69 8.93
N LYS A 37 -5.06 5.01 8.30
CA LYS A 37 -6.41 4.54 8.68
C LYS A 37 -6.81 3.24 7.98
N PHE A 38 -5.87 2.49 7.42
CA PHE A 38 -6.05 1.24 6.68
C PHE A 38 -6.93 1.39 5.43
N ASN A 39 -7.98 2.20 5.45
CA ASN A 39 -8.94 2.47 4.38
C ASN A 39 -9.50 1.18 3.75
N LEU A 40 -9.80 0.19 4.58
CA LEU A 40 -10.51 -1.01 4.16
C LEU A 40 -11.99 -0.69 3.96
N ILE A 41 -12.60 -1.38 2.99
CA ILE A 41 -14.04 -1.27 2.74
C ILE A 41 -14.77 -2.07 3.83
N PRO A 42 -15.59 -1.42 4.70
CA PRO A 42 -16.10 -2.06 5.90
C PRO A 42 -17.06 -3.22 5.66
N LEU A 43 -17.73 -3.23 4.51
CA LEU A 43 -18.72 -4.25 4.13
C LEU A 43 -18.08 -5.51 3.53
N LEU A 44 -16.84 -5.40 3.07
CA LEU A 44 -16.10 -6.49 2.46
C LEU A 44 -15.24 -7.22 3.51
N SER A 45 -15.08 -8.53 3.33
CA SER A 45 -14.11 -9.33 4.09
C SER A 45 -12.66 -8.91 3.81
N ALA A 46 -11.71 -9.42 4.59
CA ALA A 46 -10.28 -9.22 4.33
C ALA A 46 -9.90 -9.72 2.93
N TYR A 47 -10.39 -10.91 2.54
CA TYR A 47 -10.19 -11.47 1.22
C TYR A 47 -10.70 -10.54 0.12
N GLU A 48 -11.97 -10.14 0.19
CA GLU A 48 -12.61 -9.26 -0.79
C GLU A 48 -11.95 -7.88 -0.88
N ASN A 49 -11.45 -7.33 0.23
CA ASN A 49 -10.69 -6.08 0.23
C ASN A 49 -9.41 -6.18 -0.60
N VAL A 50 -8.72 -7.32 -0.56
CA VAL A 50 -7.50 -7.56 -1.36
C VAL A 50 -7.86 -7.90 -2.80
N GLU A 51 -8.91 -8.68 -3.03
CA GLU A 51 -9.37 -9.08 -4.35
C GLU A 51 -9.91 -7.92 -5.19
N TYR A 52 -10.57 -6.96 -4.57
CA TYR A 52 -11.26 -5.87 -5.26
C TYR A 52 -10.39 -5.11 -6.28
N PRO A 53 -9.19 -4.58 -5.96
CA PRO A 53 -8.33 -3.94 -6.94
C PRO A 53 -7.80 -4.91 -8.02
N TYR A 54 -7.69 -6.20 -7.72
CA TYR A 54 -7.34 -7.21 -8.71
C TYR A 54 -8.42 -7.36 -9.79
N ILE A 55 -9.69 -7.51 -9.37
CA ILE A 55 -10.84 -7.56 -10.27
C ILE A 55 -10.94 -6.29 -11.13
N MET A 56 -10.74 -5.12 -10.52
CA MET A 56 -10.76 -3.83 -11.24
C MET A 56 -9.73 -3.77 -12.37
N LYS A 57 -8.52 -4.30 -12.14
CA LYS A 57 -7.44 -4.31 -13.14
C LYS A 57 -7.69 -5.34 -14.24
N HIS A 58 -8.03 -6.57 -13.85
CA HIS A 58 -8.07 -7.71 -14.76
C HIS A 58 -9.44 -7.93 -15.40
N ARG A 59 -10.50 -7.26 -14.86
CA ARG A 59 -11.90 -7.40 -15.30
C ARG A 59 -12.41 -8.84 -15.29
N LYS A 60 -11.79 -9.69 -14.50
CA LYS A 60 -12.09 -11.10 -14.31
C LYS A 60 -11.95 -11.45 -12.84
N ASN A 61 -12.85 -12.29 -12.38
CA ASN A 61 -12.72 -12.96 -11.07
C ASN A 61 -11.92 -14.26 -11.28
N ASP A 62 -10.69 -14.11 -11.76
CA ASP A 62 -9.78 -15.23 -12.08
C ASP A 62 -8.63 -15.19 -11.06
N ASP A 63 -9.00 -15.43 -9.79
CA ASP A 63 -8.01 -15.53 -8.71
C ASP A 63 -7.21 -16.82 -8.86
N THR A 64 -6.01 -16.71 -9.36
CA THR A 64 -5.02 -17.80 -9.48
C THR A 64 -4.41 -18.20 -8.12
N GLY A 65 -5.10 -17.95 -7.00
CA GLY A 65 -4.56 -18.14 -5.64
C GLY A 65 -3.77 -16.94 -5.10
N ARG A 66 -3.50 -15.92 -5.92
CA ARG A 66 -2.67 -14.76 -5.57
C ARG A 66 -3.15 -14.01 -4.33
N VAL A 67 -4.45 -13.83 -4.18
CA VAL A 67 -5.03 -13.14 -3.00
C VAL A 67 -4.75 -13.94 -1.73
N ARG A 68 -4.97 -15.27 -1.77
CA ARG A 68 -4.67 -16.16 -0.65
C ARG A 68 -3.19 -16.16 -0.30
N ASP A 69 -2.32 -16.25 -1.31
CA ASP A 69 -0.87 -16.24 -1.10
C ASP A 69 -0.40 -14.93 -0.44
N LEU A 70 -0.93 -13.79 -0.87
CA LEU A 70 -0.62 -12.49 -0.27
C LEU A 70 -1.13 -12.38 1.17
N LEU A 71 -2.34 -12.83 1.45
CA LEU A 71 -2.90 -12.84 2.80
C LEU A 71 -2.08 -13.76 3.72
N ALA A 72 -1.75 -14.97 3.26
CA ALA A 72 -0.91 -15.91 3.99
C ALA A 72 0.49 -15.32 4.27
N MET A 73 1.11 -14.66 3.28
CA MET A 73 2.38 -13.95 3.45
C MET A 73 2.30 -12.84 4.51
N MET A 74 1.15 -12.20 4.66
CA MET A 74 0.88 -11.21 5.70
C MET A 74 0.45 -11.83 7.05
N GLY A 75 0.40 -13.15 7.17
CA GLY A 75 -0.02 -13.85 8.39
C GLY A 75 -1.54 -13.76 8.64
N ILE A 76 -2.32 -13.58 7.58
CA ILE A 76 -3.79 -13.65 7.59
C ILE A 76 -4.18 -15.02 7.03
N ASP A 77 -4.59 -15.92 7.91
CA ASP A 77 -5.02 -17.26 7.56
C ASP A 77 -6.42 -17.28 6.91
N GLU A 78 -6.87 -18.46 6.51
CA GLU A 78 -8.16 -18.63 5.82
C GLU A 78 -9.34 -18.20 6.70
N ASN A 79 -9.30 -18.44 8.01
CA ASN A 79 -10.33 -18.01 8.94
C ASN A 79 -10.40 -16.49 9.04
N LEU A 80 -9.26 -15.83 9.29
CA LEU A 80 -9.19 -14.36 9.35
C LEU A 80 -9.53 -13.70 8.01
N SER A 81 -9.24 -14.38 6.89
CA SER A 81 -9.53 -13.84 5.55
C SER A 81 -11.03 -13.62 5.29
N ALA A 82 -11.90 -14.38 5.98
CA ALA A 82 -13.34 -14.25 5.90
C ALA A 82 -13.91 -13.12 6.79
N HIS A 83 -13.13 -12.61 7.75
CA HIS A 83 -13.55 -11.57 8.69
C HIS A 83 -13.65 -10.20 8.01
N LYS A 84 -14.58 -9.37 8.48
CA LYS A 84 -14.70 -7.97 8.10
C LYS A 84 -13.72 -7.09 8.91
N PRO A 85 -13.41 -5.87 8.45
CA PRO A 85 -12.47 -5.00 9.14
C PRO A 85 -12.75 -4.77 10.63
N ASN A 86 -14.01 -4.65 11.02
CA ASN A 86 -14.41 -4.46 12.42
C ASN A 86 -14.20 -5.69 13.32
N GLU A 87 -13.91 -6.84 12.74
CA GLU A 87 -13.62 -8.10 13.44
C GLU A 87 -12.12 -8.37 13.53
N LEU A 88 -11.29 -7.51 12.94
CA LEU A 88 -9.84 -7.60 12.88
C LEU A 88 -9.16 -6.58 13.81
N SER A 89 -8.05 -6.97 14.44
CA SER A 89 -7.21 -6.02 15.16
C SER A 89 -6.59 -4.97 14.21
N GLY A 90 -6.12 -3.83 14.75
CA GLY A 90 -5.48 -2.79 13.94
C GLY A 90 -4.29 -3.31 13.12
N GLY A 91 -3.45 -4.16 13.73
CA GLY A 91 -2.33 -4.79 13.03
C GLY A 91 -2.77 -5.75 11.93
N GLN A 92 -3.85 -6.52 12.13
CA GLN A 92 -4.42 -7.39 11.11
C GLN A 92 -5.00 -6.55 9.95
N GLN A 93 -5.72 -5.47 10.25
CA GLN A 93 -6.23 -4.55 9.24
C GLN A 93 -5.10 -3.95 8.39
N GLN A 94 -3.99 -3.54 9.02
CA GLN A 94 -2.84 -3.01 8.29
C GLN A 94 -2.17 -4.07 7.41
N ARG A 95 -2.07 -5.31 7.88
CA ARG A 95 -1.55 -6.43 7.07
C ARG A 95 -2.44 -6.71 5.86
N VAL A 96 -3.76 -6.64 6.01
CA VAL A 96 -4.71 -6.73 4.88
C VAL A 96 -4.54 -5.54 3.92
N ALA A 97 -4.35 -4.32 4.42
CA ALA A 97 -4.10 -3.15 3.60
C ALA A 97 -2.78 -3.26 2.79
N ILE A 98 -1.73 -3.85 3.39
CA ILE A 98 -0.47 -4.14 2.69
C ILE A 98 -0.69 -5.20 1.60
N ALA A 99 -1.40 -6.30 1.88
CA ALA A 99 -1.74 -7.32 0.89
C ALA A 99 -2.51 -6.71 -0.29
N ARG A 100 -3.52 -5.88 0.01
CA ARG A 100 -4.29 -5.13 -1.00
C ARG A 100 -3.40 -4.24 -1.88
N ALA A 101 -2.44 -3.54 -1.27
CA ALA A 101 -1.52 -2.68 -2.01
C ALA A 101 -0.63 -3.49 -2.98
N LEU A 102 -0.32 -4.74 -2.64
CA LEU A 102 0.58 -5.61 -3.41
C LEU A 102 -0.11 -6.42 -4.52
N VAL A 103 -1.45 -6.54 -4.50
CA VAL A 103 -2.16 -7.52 -5.33
C VAL A 103 -1.95 -7.33 -6.83
N ASN A 104 -1.80 -6.09 -7.26
CA ASN A 104 -1.59 -5.73 -8.66
C ASN A 104 -0.11 -5.65 -9.08
N ASP A 105 0.81 -6.09 -8.22
CA ASP A 105 2.26 -6.05 -8.45
C ASP A 105 2.77 -4.64 -8.81
N PRO A 106 2.56 -3.64 -7.93
CA PRO A 106 2.85 -2.25 -8.23
C PRO A 106 4.37 -1.99 -8.33
N ALA A 107 4.75 -1.01 -9.15
CA ALA A 107 6.13 -0.55 -9.26
C ALA A 107 6.59 0.21 -8.00
N ILE A 108 5.66 0.83 -7.28
CA ILE A 108 5.94 1.64 -6.09
C ILE A 108 4.85 1.47 -5.04
N LEU A 109 5.26 1.44 -3.77
CA LEU A 109 4.38 1.49 -2.61
C LEU A 109 4.47 2.88 -1.98
N LEU A 110 3.33 3.56 -1.87
CA LEU A 110 3.21 4.84 -1.17
C LEU A 110 2.61 4.58 0.22
N CYS A 111 3.40 4.83 1.25
CA CYS A 111 3.04 4.58 2.64
C CYS A 111 2.84 5.93 3.36
N ASP A 112 1.61 6.20 3.76
CA ASP A 112 1.25 7.40 4.51
C ASP A 112 1.04 7.03 5.98
N GLU A 113 2.02 7.35 6.84
CA GLU A 113 2.04 7.02 8.28
C GLU A 113 1.62 5.55 8.57
N PRO A 114 2.29 4.55 7.99
CA PRO A 114 1.80 3.16 7.96
C PRO A 114 1.68 2.51 9.35
N THR A 115 2.23 3.12 10.39
CA THR A 115 2.20 2.64 11.77
C THR A 115 1.52 3.60 12.75
N GLY A 116 1.02 4.74 12.28
CA GLY A 116 0.54 5.83 13.14
C GLY A 116 -0.66 5.51 14.02
N ASN A 117 -1.41 4.44 13.74
CA ASN A 117 -2.57 3.99 14.54
C ASN A 117 -2.32 2.65 15.26
N LEU A 118 -1.07 2.23 15.40
CA LEU A 118 -0.70 0.94 15.97
C LEU A 118 0.10 1.13 17.28
N ASP A 119 0.03 0.12 18.15
CA ASP A 119 0.93 0.04 19.29
C ASP A 119 2.39 -0.20 18.85
N SER A 120 3.34 0.03 19.75
CA SER A 120 4.76 -0.03 19.42
C SER A 120 5.21 -1.41 18.93
N GLN A 121 4.69 -2.50 19.51
CA GLN A 121 5.07 -3.85 19.12
C GLN A 121 4.54 -4.20 17.72
N THR A 122 3.29 -3.88 17.47
CA THR A 122 2.66 -4.06 16.16
C THR A 122 3.33 -3.17 15.10
N SER A 123 3.69 -1.93 15.47
CA SER A 123 4.42 -1.01 14.58
C SER A 123 5.75 -1.60 14.10
N LEU A 124 6.54 -2.18 15.01
CA LEU A 124 7.80 -2.86 14.65
C LEU A 124 7.55 -3.99 13.65
N GLN A 125 6.53 -4.83 13.88
CA GLN A 125 6.20 -5.93 12.97
C GLN A 125 5.80 -5.43 11.56
N ILE A 126 5.04 -4.35 11.48
CA ILE A 126 4.66 -3.74 10.19
C ILE A 126 5.90 -3.16 9.50
N MET A 127 6.79 -2.48 10.22
CA MET A 127 8.04 -1.96 9.65
C MET A 127 8.96 -3.08 9.16
N GLU A 128 9.04 -4.21 9.85
CA GLU A 128 9.78 -5.39 9.39
C GLU A 128 9.23 -5.95 8.08
N ILE A 129 7.89 -6.02 7.94
CA ILE A 129 7.24 -6.43 6.69
C ILE A 129 7.62 -5.47 5.54
N LEU A 130 7.54 -4.16 5.77
CA LEU A 130 7.87 -3.16 4.75
C LEU A 130 9.36 -3.22 4.38
N ALA A 131 10.25 -3.38 5.36
CA ALA A 131 11.68 -3.56 5.13
C ALA A 131 11.99 -4.86 4.36
N ASP A 132 11.26 -5.95 4.61
CA ASP A 132 11.41 -7.19 3.84
C ASP A 132 10.96 -7.02 2.38
N LEU A 133 9.86 -6.31 2.14
CA LEU A 133 9.41 -5.96 0.79
C LEU A 133 10.45 -5.13 0.05
N HIS A 134 11.10 -4.19 0.74
CA HIS A 134 12.20 -3.40 0.18
C HIS A 134 13.41 -4.29 -0.18
N ARG A 135 13.86 -5.15 0.73
CA ARG A 135 14.95 -6.11 0.45
C ARG A 135 14.67 -7.03 -0.74
N ARG A 136 13.40 -7.32 -1.02
CA ARG A 136 12.95 -8.07 -2.20
C ARG A 136 12.84 -7.19 -3.47
N GLY A 137 13.35 -5.96 -3.44
CA GLY A 137 13.45 -5.06 -4.59
C GLY A 137 12.22 -4.18 -4.83
N ARG A 138 11.31 -4.04 -3.84
CA ARG A 138 10.19 -3.10 -3.96
C ARG A 138 10.66 -1.67 -3.65
N THR A 139 10.21 -0.73 -4.45
CA THR A 139 10.41 0.70 -4.16
C THR A 139 9.30 1.18 -3.22
N LEU A 140 9.71 1.73 -2.06
CA LEU A 140 8.79 2.32 -1.08
C LEU A 140 9.06 3.81 -0.95
N VAL A 141 8.01 4.60 -0.94
CA VAL A 141 8.05 6.01 -0.51
C VAL A 141 7.16 6.14 0.71
N MET A 142 7.74 6.58 1.81
CA MET A 142 7.05 6.67 3.09
C MET A 142 6.99 8.13 3.54
N VAL A 143 5.82 8.56 3.96
CA VAL A 143 5.62 9.81 4.69
C VAL A 143 5.47 9.47 6.16
N THR A 144 6.29 10.07 7.00
CA THR A 144 6.20 9.89 8.45
C THR A 144 6.74 11.11 9.19
N HIS A 145 6.18 11.37 10.36
CA HIS A 145 6.71 12.33 11.32
C HIS A 145 7.49 11.63 12.47
N ASN A 146 7.54 10.28 12.48
CA ASN A 146 8.25 9.52 13.49
C ASN A 146 9.72 9.30 13.05
N PRO A 147 10.72 9.84 13.81
CA PRO A 147 12.13 9.66 13.50
C PRO A 147 12.60 8.20 13.48
N GLU A 148 12.05 7.35 14.36
CA GLU A 148 12.39 5.93 14.41
C GLU A 148 11.97 5.21 13.11
N THR A 149 10.77 5.50 12.64
CA THR A 149 10.27 4.97 11.35
C THR A 149 11.15 5.43 10.19
N ALA A 150 11.63 6.68 10.21
CA ALA A 150 12.49 7.22 9.16
C ALA A 150 13.85 6.49 9.06
N THR A 151 14.34 5.86 10.14
CA THR A 151 15.63 5.13 10.11
C THR A 151 15.62 3.89 9.21
N TYR A 152 14.44 3.39 8.81
CA TYR A 152 14.31 2.26 7.88
C TYR A 152 14.57 2.64 6.42
N ALA A 153 14.67 3.94 6.10
CA ALA A 153 14.82 4.40 4.73
C ALA A 153 16.30 4.57 4.34
N ASP A 154 16.64 4.22 3.10
CA ASP A 154 17.97 4.49 2.54
C ASP A 154 18.21 5.97 2.29
N ARG A 155 17.13 6.74 2.08
CA ARG A 155 17.16 8.17 1.82
C ARG A 155 16.02 8.89 2.52
N ILE A 156 16.34 9.97 3.22
CA ILE A 156 15.37 10.84 3.88
C ILE A 156 15.34 12.19 3.15
N ILE A 157 14.12 12.67 2.85
CA ILE A 157 13.88 14.01 2.32
C ILE A 157 13.05 14.75 3.35
N THR A 158 13.61 15.80 3.92
CA THR A 158 12.90 16.66 4.87
C THR A 158 12.16 17.76 4.12
N ILE A 159 10.87 17.94 4.46
CA ILE A 159 10.04 19.02 3.89
C ILE A 159 9.59 19.92 5.03
N ARG A 160 9.83 21.22 4.89
CA ARG A 160 9.36 22.26 5.82
C ARG A 160 8.71 23.38 5.01
N ASP A 161 7.53 23.79 5.44
CA ASP A 161 6.76 24.87 4.79
C ASP A 161 6.62 24.70 3.24
N GLY A 162 6.48 23.45 2.80
CA GLY A 162 6.34 23.10 1.39
C GLY A 162 7.64 23.12 0.58
N GLN A 163 8.80 23.27 1.22
CA GLN A 163 10.11 23.27 0.60
C GLN A 163 10.99 22.12 1.11
N ILE A 164 11.88 21.64 0.25
CA ILE A 164 12.91 20.68 0.66
C ILE A 164 13.93 21.42 1.50
N ALA A 165 14.17 20.91 2.71
CA ALA A 165 15.10 21.46 3.70
C ALA A 165 16.44 20.74 3.67
#